data_0373c2ce6383958653c9f41dfb956c5b
#
_entry.id   0373c2ce6383958653c9f41dfb956c5b
#
_cell.length_a   1.000
_cell.length_b   1.000
_cell.length_c   1.000
_cell.angle_alpha   90.00
_cell.angle_beta   90.00
_cell.angle_gamma   90.00
#
_symmetry.space_group_name_H-M   'P 1'
#
loop_
_entity.id
_entity.type
_entity.pdbx_description
1 polymer ?
#
loop_
_entity_poly.entity_id
_entity_poly.type
_entity_poly.pdbx_seq_one_letter_code
_entity_poly.pdbx_strand_id
1 'polypeptide(L)'
;MAKQIIYGEEARKALQSGIDKLSNTVKITLGPKGRNVVLDRKYGAPLITNDGVTIAKEVELEDAFENMGAQLVKEVATKTNDVAGDGTTTATLLAQALVREGMKNVAAGANPMVVKKGMQMAVDAAVEAIKANAQPVKSSSDIARIATISAADEFVGKLIADAMEKVTADGVITIEESKTSETYSDVVEGMQFDRGYISPYMVTDTDKMEAVIDDAYILITDKKISSIQEVLPLLEKILQAGSKLVIIAEDVEGEALSTILVNKLRGTFTCVCVKAPGFGDRRKEMLQDIAILTGGQVITSDLGLELKDTDIPMLGRAKQVKITKETTTIVDGAGDKESIKSRVAQIKSQIEDTTSEFDREKLQERLAKLAGGVAVIRVGAATETEMKEKKLRIEDALAATKAAVEEGCVAGGGVALLNAIPEVEKLLDTDDADLKTGVNIVVKAIEEPVRQIARNAGLEGSVIVNEIVNKNKKGYGFDFSKEEYVDMFKKGILDPAKVTRSALQNAASVAAMVLTTESLVTDIPDPQADAAAAAAMAQSGGMY
;
A
#
# COMPACT_ATOMS: atom_id res chain seq x y z
N MET A 1 34.90 -5.52 4.18
CA MET A 1 34.67 -5.10 5.58
C MET A 1 34.67 -6.34 6.47
N ALA A 2 35.21 -6.22 7.69
CA ALA A 2 35.15 -7.31 8.67
C ALA A 2 33.73 -7.45 9.18
N LYS A 3 33.33 -8.68 9.57
CA LYS A 3 31.99 -8.98 10.06
C LYS A 3 32.03 -9.24 11.57
N GLN A 4 31.02 -8.76 12.26
CA GLN A 4 30.70 -9.16 13.62
C GLN A 4 29.60 -10.22 13.57
N ILE A 5 29.73 -11.27 14.39
CA ILE A 5 28.80 -12.41 14.39
C ILE A 5 28.44 -12.73 15.83
N ILE A 6 27.15 -12.91 16.10
CA ILE A 6 26.63 -13.40 17.37
C ILE A 6 25.74 -14.64 17.13
N TYR A 7 25.60 -15.48 18.14
CA TYR A 7 24.97 -16.79 18.03
C TYR A 7 23.97 -17.04 19.14
N GLY A 8 23.11 -18.03 18.94
CA GLY A 8 22.26 -18.66 19.95
C GLY A 8 21.35 -17.68 20.66
N GLU A 9 21.37 -17.74 21.98
CA GLU A 9 20.49 -16.92 22.82
C GLU A 9 20.76 -15.40 22.70
N GLU A 10 22.01 -15.00 22.52
CA GLU A 10 22.39 -13.59 22.34
C GLU A 10 21.79 -13.02 21.05
N ALA A 11 21.89 -13.77 19.95
CA ALA A 11 21.30 -13.39 18.66
C ALA A 11 19.77 -13.26 18.76
N ARG A 12 19.11 -14.22 19.40
CA ARG A 12 17.66 -14.19 19.60
C ARG A 12 17.19 -13.03 20.47
N LYS A 13 17.92 -12.73 21.56
CA LYS A 13 17.62 -11.59 22.44
C LYS A 13 17.76 -10.25 21.72
N ALA A 14 18.80 -10.08 20.91
CA ALA A 14 19.00 -8.86 20.12
C ALA A 14 17.85 -8.64 19.13
N LEU A 15 17.48 -9.67 18.35
CA LEU A 15 16.32 -9.60 17.46
C LEU A 15 15.03 -9.23 18.20
N GLN A 16 14.74 -9.93 19.31
CA GLN A 16 13.54 -9.67 20.11
C GLN A 16 13.52 -8.24 20.66
N SER A 17 14.65 -7.74 21.14
CA SER A 17 14.77 -6.35 21.62
C SER A 17 14.40 -5.33 20.52
N GLY A 18 14.93 -5.51 19.32
CA GLY A 18 14.62 -4.64 18.18
C GLY A 18 13.15 -4.70 17.77
N ILE A 19 12.59 -5.92 17.70
CA ILE A 19 11.17 -6.15 17.43
C ILE A 19 10.31 -5.45 18.50
N ASP A 20 10.66 -5.60 19.78
CA ASP A 20 9.93 -5.01 20.89
C ASP A 20 9.99 -3.46 20.85
N LYS A 21 11.13 -2.86 20.57
CA LYS A 21 11.29 -1.40 20.48
C LYS A 21 10.40 -0.81 19.38
N LEU A 22 10.45 -1.34 18.17
CA LEU A 22 9.60 -0.88 17.07
C LEU A 22 8.11 -1.12 17.37
N SER A 23 7.74 -2.34 17.75
CA SER A 23 6.33 -2.70 17.98
C SER A 23 5.71 -1.92 19.14
N ASN A 24 6.47 -1.65 20.20
CA ASN A 24 5.99 -0.84 21.33
C ASN A 24 5.72 0.61 20.91
N THR A 25 6.46 1.15 19.95
CA THR A 25 6.22 2.50 19.40
C THR A 25 4.96 2.53 18.55
N VAL A 26 4.71 1.49 17.75
CA VAL A 26 3.56 1.43 16.82
C VAL A 26 2.25 1.09 17.56
N LYS A 27 2.22 0.08 18.43
CA LYS A 27 0.98 -0.49 19.00
C LYS A 27 0.15 0.47 19.86
N ILE A 28 0.74 1.59 20.33
CA ILE A 28 0.01 2.62 21.10
C ILE A 28 -1.03 3.36 20.27
N THR A 29 -0.95 3.25 18.94
CA THR A 29 -1.90 3.89 18.02
C THR A 29 -3.16 3.06 17.80
N LEU A 30 -3.18 1.78 18.22
CA LEU A 30 -4.24 0.83 17.91
C LEU A 30 -5.55 1.13 18.67
N GLY A 31 -6.65 1.12 17.92
CA GLY A 31 -8.01 1.19 18.45
C GLY A 31 -8.52 2.63 18.69
N PRO A 32 -9.80 2.76 19.10
CA PRO A 32 -10.48 4.07 19.15
C PRO A 32 -9.92 5.03 20.21
N LYS A 33 -9.18 4.53 21.19
CA LYS A 33 -8.45 5.34 22.19
C LYS A 33 -6.93 5.29 21.98
N GLY A 34 -6.50 4.90 20.77
CA GLY A 34 -5.11 4.96 20.31
C GLY A 34 -4.58 6.40 20.31
N ARG A 35 -3.27 6.56 20.42
CA ARG A 35 -2.60 7.87 20.51
C ARG A 35 -1.64 8.04 19.33
N ASN A 36 -1.36 9.29 19.02
CA ASN A 36 -0.40 9.64 17.97
C ASN A 36 1.05 9.46 18.45
N VAL A 37 1.94 9.24 17.49
CA VAL A 37 3.39 9.29 17.64
C VAL A 37 3.90 10.57 16.97
N VAL A 38 4.89 11.22 17.57
CA VAL A 38 5.59 12.36 16.99
C VAL A 38 6.91 11.88 16.42
N LEU A 39 7.11 12.09 15.13
CA LEU A 39 8.30 11.73 14.40
C LEU A 39 9.11 12.99 14.10
N ASP A 40 10.38 12.99 14.49
CA ASP A 40 11.29 14.11 14.19
C ASP A 40 11.60 14.16 12.68
N ARG A 41 11.81 15.36 12.17
CA ARG A 41 12.18 15.61 10.78
C ARG A 41 13.43 16.48 10.75
N LYS A 42 14.43 16.07 9.99
CA LYS A 42 15.66 16.86 9.82
C LYS A 42 15.40 18.28 9.29
N TYR A 43 14.32 18.43 8.52
CA TYR A 43 13.88 19.70 7.94
C TYR A 43 12.35 19.81 8.07
N GLY A 44 11.87 20.97 8.51
CA GLY A 44 10.44 21.24 8.67
C GLY A 44 9.90 20.93 10.08
N ALA A 45 8.57 20.89 10.20
CA ALA A 45 7.90 20.56 11.46
C ALA A 45 7.89 19.03 11.69
N PRO A 46 7.93 18.56 12.96
CA PRO A 46 7.73 17.17 13.29
C PRO A 46 6.40 16.64 12.71
N LEU A 47 6.40 15.40 12.27
CA LEU A 47 5.19 14.72 11.79
C LEU A 47 4.47 14.09 12.98
N ILE A 48 3.18 14.38 13.13
CA ILE A 48 2.29 13.74 14.10
C ILE A 48 1.42 12.78 13.32
N THR A 49 1.48 11.49 13.66
CA THR A 49 0.73 10.45 12.95
C THR A 49 0.36 9.28 13.86
N ASN A 50 -0.67 8.55 13.49
CA ASN A 50 -1.08 7.25 14.05
C ASN A 50 -0.95 6.11 13.03
N ASP A 51 -0.51 6.40 11.82
CA ASP A 51 -0.28 5.38 10.79
C ASP A 51 0.92 4.49 11.14
N GLY A 52 0.64 3.18 11.27
CA GLY A 52 1.62 2.19 11.71
C GLY A 52 2.78 2.01 10.73
N VAL A 53 2.56 2.05 9.41
CA VAL A 53 3.63 1.87 8.43
C VAL A 53 4.56 3.08 8.38
N THR A 54 4.01 4.29 8.46
CA THR A 54 4.81 5.53 8.53
C THR A 54 5.71 5.54 9.76
N ILE A 55 5.14 5.17 10.93
CA ILE A 55 5.93 5.08 12.17
C ILE A 55 7.01 4.00 12.05
N ALA A 56 6.67 2.82 11.53
CA ALA A 56 7.61 1.71 11.40
C ALA A 56 8.78 2.05 10.46
N LYS A 57 8.53 2.79 9.38
CA LYS A 57 9.57 3.21 8.41
C LYS A 57 10.60 4.15 9.01
N GLU A 58 10.21 5.01 9.95
CA GLU A 58 11.11 5.99 10.58
C GLU A 58 11.92 5.40 11.75
N VAL A 59 11.55 4.21 12.27
CA VAL A 59 12.31 3.60 13.37
C VAL A 59 13.60 2.99 12.83
N GLU A 60 14.73 3.52 13.32
CA GLU A 60 16.07 3.01 13.09
C GLU A 60 16.80 2.96 14.44
N LEU A 61 17.47 1.85 14.74
CA LEU A 61 18.12 1.63 16.02
C LEU A 61 19.64 1.70 15.88
N GLU A 62 20.30 2.27 16.89
CA GLU A 62 21.74 2.45 16.91
C GLU A 62 22.50 1.11 16.95
N ASP A 63 22.00 0.13 17.71
CA ASP A 63 22.55 -1.23 17.73
C ASP A 63 22.19 -1.99 16.46
N ALA A 64 23.18 -2.38 15.67
CA ALA A 64 23.00 -3.04 14.38
C ALA A 64 22.25 -4.38 14.47
N PHE A 65 22.44 -5.15 15.54
CA PHE A 65 21.77 -6.44 15.74
C PHE A 65 20.30 -6.26 16.15
N GLU A 66 20.03 -5.31 17.05
CA GLU A 66 18.66 -4.94 17.39
C GLU A 66 17.94 -4.35 16.18
N ASN A 67 18.65 -3.53 15.38
CA ASN A 67 18.08 -2.92 14.18
C ASN A 67 17.66 -3.98 13.15
N MET A 68 18.36 -5.12 13.05
CA MET A 68 17.89 -6.24 12.20
C MET A 68 16.48 -6.71 12.63
N GLY A 69 16.22 -6.81 13.94
CA GLY A 69 14.90 -7.17 14.46
C GLY A 69 13.84 -6.13 14.12
N ALA A 70 14.16 -4.85 14.25
CA ALA A 70 13.28 -3.76 13.86
C ALA A 70 12.98 -3.78 12.35
N GLN A 71 14.00 -3.97 11.50
CA GLN A 71 13.83 -4.04 10.04
C GLN A 71 12.92 -5.21 9.60
N LEU A 72 12.99 -6.38 10.25
CA LEU A 72 12.10 -7.50 9.96
C LEU A 72 10.63 -7.17 10.24
N VAL A 73 10.32 -6.46 11.33
CA VAL A 73 8.94 -6.03 11.63
C VAL A 73 8.52 -4.85 10.75
N LYS A 74 9.44 -3.98 10.38
CA LYS A 74 9.21 -2.94 9.36
C LYS A 74 8.75 -3.55 8.04
N GLU A 75 9.36 -4.67 7.63
CA GLU A 75 8.93 -5.42 6.44
C GLU A 75 7.51 -5.97 6.58
N VAL A 76 7.12 -6.48 7.77
CA VAL A 76 5.74 -6.92 8.04
C VAL A 76 4.74 -5.79 7.82
N ALA A 77 5.01 -4.60 8.38
CA ALA A 77 4.15 -3.43 8.21
C ALA A 77 4.04 -3.02 6.74
N THR A 78 5.19 -2.94 6.04
CA THR A 78 5.25 -2.55 4.62
C THR A 78 4.50 -3.53 3.73
N LYS A 79 4.72 -4.85 3.89
CA LYS A 79 4.01 -5.87 3.10
C LYS A 79 2.52 -5.89 3.36
N THR A 80 2.10 -5.63 4.59
CA THR A 80 0.66 -5.55 4.90
C THR A 80 0.04 -4.33 4.25
N ASN A 81 0.74 -3.20 4.25
CA ASN A 81 0.32 -2.00 3.53
C ASN A 81 0.21 -2.24 2.01
N ASP A 82 1.20 -2.88 1.40
CA ASP A 82 1.22 -3.16 -0.05
C ASP A 82 0.04 -4.04 -0.49
N VAL A 83 -0.36 -5.02 0.35
CA VAL A 83 -1.42 -5.99 0.01
C VAL A 83 -2.82 -5.50 0.35
N ALA A 84 -2.97 -4.82 1.49
CA ALA A 84 -4.28 -4.50 2.06
C ALA A 84 -4.51 -3.00 2.31
N GLY A 85 -3.45 -2.19 2.28
CA GLY A 85 -3.49 -0.74 2.45
C GLY A 85 -3.83 -0.27 3.87
N ASP A 86 -4.07 -1.22 4.80
CA ASP A 86 -4.43 -0.97 6.21
C ASP A 86 -3.98 -2.18 7.06
N GLY A 87 -4.16 -2.10 8.39
CA GLY A 87 -3.85 -3.19 9.34
C GLY A 87 -2.37 -3.31 9.70
N THR A 88 -1.54 -2.34 9.37
CA THR A 88 -0.09 -2.32 9.59
C THR A 88 0.26 -2.38 11.08
N THR A 89 -0.47 -1.68 11.93
CA THR A 89 -0.33 -1.71 13.40
C THR A 89 -0.67 -3.09 13.96
N THR A 90 -1.76 -3.69 13.48
CA THR A 90 -2.19 -5.05 13.90
C THR A 90 -1.16 -6.10 13.48
N ALA A 91 -0.64 -6.02 12.27
CA ALA A 91 0.40 -6.94 11.77
C ALA A 91 1.69 -6.85 12.59
N THR A 92 2.13 -5.62 12.91
CA THR A 92 3.30 -5.35 13.77
C THR A 92 3.12 -5.95 15.17
N LEU A 93 1.94 -5.76 15.76
CA LEU A 93 1.61 -6.32 17.09
C LEU A 93 1.55 -7.84 17.08
N LEU A 94 0.94 -8.46 16.05
CA LEU A 94 0.89 -9.91 15.89
C LEU A 94 2.28 -10.51 15.71
N ALA A 95 3.17 -9.87 14.93
CA ALA A 95 4.55 -10.30 14.78
C ALA A 95 5.28 -10.28 16.13
N GLN A 96 5.15 -9.21 16.92
CA GLN A 96 5.69 -9.13 18.28
C GLN A 96 5.16 -10.26 19.17
N ALA A 97 3.86 -10.50 19.15
CA ALA A 97 3.24 -11.52 20.00
C ALA A 97 3.70 -12.93 19.63
N LEU A 98 3.73 -13.25 18.34
CA LEU A 98 4.19 -14.55 17.83
C LEU A 98 5.67 -14.80 18.17
N VAL A 99 6.54 -13.81 17.97
CA VAL A 99 7.95 -13.92 18.32
C VAL A 99 8.12 -14.08 19.82
N ARG A 100 7.45 -13.27 20.63
CA ARG A 100 7.57 -13.30 22.09
C ARG A 100 7.14 -14.65 22.67
N GLU A 101 5.99 -15.19 22.23
CA GLU A 101 5.51 -16.50 22.68
C GLU A 101 6.38 -17.63 22.11
N GLY A 102 6.81 -17.52 20.84
CA GLY A 102 7.68 -18.49 20.21
C GLY A 102 9.05 -18.60 20.88
N MET A 103 9.70 -17.46 21.18
CA MET A 103 11.02 -17.43 21.82
C MET A 103 11.02 -18.09 23.20
N LYS A 104 9.95 -17.93 24.00
CA LYS A 104 9.81 -18.62 25.30
C LYS A 104 9.88 -20.13 25.16
N ASN A 105 9.19 -20.66 24.13
CA ASN A 105 9.13 -22.11 23.90
C ASN A 105 10.43 -22.66 23.28
N VAL A 106 11.04 -21.93 22.34
CA VAL A 106 12.34 -22.31 21.76
C VAL A 106 13.44 -22.30 22.84
N ALA A 107 13.44 -21.28 23.72
CA ALA A 107 14.37 -21.24 24.86
C ALA A 107 14.15 -22.40 25.85
N ALA A 108 12.91 -22.91 25.95
CA ALA A 108 12.57 -24.08 26.75
C ALA A 108 12.94 -25.43 26.08
N GLY A 109 13.47 -25.39 24.84
CA GLY A 109 13.97 -26.57 24.14
C GLY A 109 13.05 -27.14 23.06
N ALA A 110 11.96 -26.48 22.72
CA ALA A 110 11.11 -26.88 21.59
C ALA A 110 11.87 -26.78 20.26
N ASN A 111 11.64 -27.74 19.36
CA ASN A 111 12.28 -27.75 18.05
C ASN A 111 11.69 -26.63 17.15
N PRO A 112 12.47 -25.60 16.82
CA PRO A 112 11.94 -24.42 16.09
C PRO A 112 11.41 -24.77 14.70
N MET A 113 11.92 -25.80 14.03
CA MET A 113 11.47 -26.24 12.72
C MET A 113 10.09 -26.91 12.78
N VAL A 114 9.80 -27.65 13.84
CA VAL A 114 8.50 -28.29 14.07
C VAL A 114 7.48 -27.27 14.58
N VAL A 115 7.90 -26.40 15.49
CA VAL A 115 7.09 -25.25 15.96
C VAL A 115 6.64 -24.37 14.79
N LYS A 116 7.56 -24.01 13.88
CA LYS A 116 7.24 -23.29 12.65
C LYS A 116 6.13 -23.95 11.84
N LYS A 117 6.19 -25.29 11.68
CA LYS A 117 5.17 -26.06 10.96
C LYS A 117 3.83 -25.99 11.68
N GLY A 118 3.80 -26.14 13.00
CA GLY A 118 2.59 -26.01 13.81
C GLY A 118 1.98 -24.61 13.72
N MET A 119 2.82 -23.57 13.76
CA MET A 119 2.37 -22.17 13.55
C MET A 119 1.75 -21.99 12.17
N GLN A 120 2.37 -22.51 11.10
CA GLN A 120 1.82 -22.38 9.74
C GLN A 120 0.45 -23.03 9.63
N MET A 121 0.29 -24.25 10.13
CA MET A 121 -1.00 -24.96 10.14
C MET A 121 -2.08 -24.15 10.88
N ALA A 122 -1.72 -23.58 12.03
CA ALA A 122 -2.63 -22.76 12.83
C ALA A 122 -3.04 -21.47 12.13
N VAL A 123 -2.11 -20.80 11.44
CA VAL A 123 -2.37 -19.59 10.66
C VAL A 123 -3.28 -19.90 9.48
N ASP A 124 -3.03 -20.99 8.76
CA ASP A 124 -3.87 -21.40 7.63
C ASP A 124 -5.32 -21.68 8.09
N ALA A 125 -5.50 -22.38 9.21
CA ALA A 125 -6.82 -22.63 9.80
C ALA A 125 -7.50 -21.32 10.24
N ALA A 126 -6.76 -20.39 10.87
CA ALA A 126 -7.29 -19.09 11.27
C ALA A 126 -7.74 -18.25 10.05
N VAL A 127 -6.93 -18.25 8.98
CA VAL A 127 -7.25 -17.53 7.73
C VAL A 127 -8.51 -18.08 7.08
N GLU A 128 -8.66 -19.40 6.99
CA GLU A 128 -9.88 -20.02 6.46
C GLU A 128 -11.11 -19.71 7.33
N ALA A 129 -10.95 -19.69 8.65
CA ALA A 129 -12.02 -19.29 9.58
C ALA A 129 -12.43 -17.81 9.39
N ILE A 130 -11.45 -16.90 9.19
CA ILE A 130 -11.69 -15.48 8.90
C ILE A 130 -12.48 -15.33 7.59
N LYS A 131 -12.04 -16.00 6.51
CA LYS A 131 -12.74 -15.97 5.22
C LYS A 131 -14.16 -16.53 5.30
N ALA A 132 -14.36 -17.66 6.01
CA ALA A 132 -15.65 -18.27 6.19
C ALA A 132 -16.63 -17.42 7.01
N ASN A 133 -16.13 -16.51 7.84
CA ASN A 133 -16.93 -15.59 8.64
C ASN A 133 -17.16 -14.23 7.95
N ALA A 134 -16.52 -13.98 6.81
CA ALA A 134 -16.65 -12.73 6.08
C ALA A 134 -18.06 -12.55 5.49
N GLN A 135 -18.61 -11.35 5.66
CA GLN A 135 -19.89 -10.93 5.09
C GLN A 135 -19.63 -10.02 3.88
N PRO A 136 -20.23 -10.27 2.72
CA PRO A 136 -20.02 -9.44 1.54
C PRO A 136 -20.59 -8.04 1.75
N VAL A 137 -19.88 -7.03 1.29
CA VAL A 137 -20.32 -5.63 1.24
C VAL A 137 -21.23 -5.45 0.03
N LYS A 138 -22.48 -5.04 0.25
CA LYS A 138 -23.51 -4.99 -0.81
C LYS A 138 -24.08 -3.60 -1.06
N SER A 139 -23.95 -2.69 -0.11
CA SER A 139 -24.62 -1.39 -0.19
C SER A 139 -23.64 -0.22 0.02
N SER A 140 -23.99 0.94 -0.56
CA SER A 140 -23.26 2.19 -0.33
C SER A 140 -23.22 2.56 1.17
N SER A 141 -24.27 2.18 1.93
CA SER A 141 -24.28 2.39 3.39
C SER A 141 -23.29 1.50 4.13
N ASP A 142 -23.00 0.29 3.66
CA ASP A 142 -21.97 -0.57 4.25
C ASP A 142 -20.58 0.02 3.95
N ILE A 143 -20.36 0.49 2.72
CA ILE A 143 -19.15 1.20 2.30
C ILE A 143 -18.91 2.41 3.19
N ALA A 144 -19.92 3.26 3.38
CA ALA A 144 -19.82 4.44 4.23
C ALA A 144 -19.47 4.09 5.69
N ARG A 145 -20.04 3.01 6.24
CA ARG A 145 -19.71 2.55 7.61
C ARG A 145 -18.26 2.11 7.75
N ILE A 146 -17.77 1.32 6.80
CA ILE A 146 -16.39 0.82 6.81
C ILE A 146 -15.42 1.99 6.73
N ALA A 147 -15.65 2.89 5.77
CA ALA A 147 -14.83 4.08 5.60
C ALA A 147 -14.87 5.01 6.83
N THR A 148 -16.05 5.16 7.47
CA THR A 148 -16.20 5.93 8.73
C THR A 148 -15.37 5.34 9.86
N ILE A 149 -15.35 4.01 10.00
CA ILE A 149 -14.59 3.35 11.06
C ILE A 149 -13.10 3.52 10.85
N SER A 150 -12.63 3.25 9.62
CA SER A 150 -11.21 3.37 9.29
C SER A 150 -10.73 4.83 9.40
N ALA A 151 -11.52 5.79 8.90
CA ALA A 151 -11.20 7.22 9.00
C ALA A 151 -11.45 7.82 10.37
N ALA A 152 -12.20 7.15 11.27
CA ALA A 152 -12.74 7.70 12.51
C ALA A 152 -13.53 9.01 12.30
N ASP A 153 -14.14 9.19 11.12
CA ASP A 153 -14.83 10.42 10.70
C ASP A 153 -15.99 10.09 9.76
N GLU A 154 -17.24 10.45 10.16
CA GLU A 154 -18.46 10.17 9.39
C GLU A 154 -18.51 10.95 8.07
N PHE A 155 -17.97 12.17 8.05
CA PHE A 155 -17.92 13.00 6.85
C PHE A 155 -17.01 12.35 5.79
N VAL A 156 -15.83 11.89 6.20
CA VAL A 156 -14.89 11.17 5.33
C VAL A 156 -15.51 9.87 4.83
N GLY A 157 -16.20 9.12 5.70
CA GLY A 157 -16.88 7.89 5.33
C GLY A 157 -17.92 8.09 4.22
N LYS A 158 -18.75 9.13 4.34
CA LYS A 158 -19.70 9.52 3.30
C LYS A 158 -19.00 9.93 2.01
N LEU A 159 -17.96 10.74 2.12
CA LEU A 159 -17.21 11.25 0.97
C LEU A 159 -16.61 10.10 0.13
N ILE A 160 -16.06 9.08 0.78
CA ILE A 160 -15.52 7.89 0.11
C ILE A 160 -16.64 7.09 -0.55
N ALA A 161 -17.77 6.86 0.14
CA ALA A 161 -18.90 6.13 -0.41
C ALA A 161 -19.49 6.84 -1.63
N ASP A 162 -19.67 8.16 -1.56
CA ASP A 162 -20.15 8.97 -2.68
C ASP A 162 -19.16 8.96 -3.87
N ALA A 163 -17.85 8.97 -3.59
CA ALA A 163 -16.83 8.84 -4.61
C ALA A 163 -16.88 7.47 -5.29
N MET A 164 -17.02 6.37 -4.52
CA MET A 164 -17.14 5.01 -5.05
C MET A 164 -18.43 4.79 -5.85
N GLU A 165 -19.53 5.45 -5.48
CA GLU A 165 -20.79 5.36 -6.20
C GLU A 165 -20.75 6.12 -7.53
N LYS A 166 -20.04 7.25 -7.59
CA LYS A 166 -19.90 8.08 -8.80
C LYS A 166 -19.02 7.46 -9.87
N VAL A 167 -18.02 6.67 -9.47
CA VAL A 167 -17.18 5.92 -10.41
C VAL A 167 -17.72 4.49 -10.57
N THR A 168 -17.52 3.88 -11.73
CA THR A 168 -17.91 2.48 -11.96
C THR A 168 -17.11 1.54 -11.04
N ALA A 169 -17.50 0.26 -10.99
CA ALA A 169 -16.80 -0.74 -10.17
C ALA A 169 -15.28 -0.80 -10.42
N ASP A 170 -14.85 -0.51 -11.65
CA ASP A 170 -13.45 -0.41 -12.07
C ASP A 170 -12.90 1.02 -11.99
N GLY A 171 -13.69 1.96 -11.46
CA GLY A 171 -13.33 3.37 -11.37
C GLY A 171 -12.22 3.63 -10.36
N VAL A 172 -11.41 4.62 -10.65
CA VAL A 172 -10.25 5.00 -9.84
C VAL A 172 -10.59 6.16 -8.92
N ILE A 173 -10.14 6.05 -7.67
CA ILE A 173 -10.23 7.15 -6.70
C ILE A 173 -8.81 7.54 -6.33
N THR A 174 -8.48 8.82 -6.51
CA THR A 174 -7.21 9.42 -6.10
C THR A 174 -7.43 10.45 -5.00
N ILE A 175 -6.37 10.72 -4.25
CA ILE A 175 -6.40 11.68 -3.15
C ILE A 175 -5.35 12.75 -3.43
N GLU A 176 -5.80 14.01 -3.52
CA GLU A 176 -4.97 15.19 -3.76
C GLU A 176 -5.11 16.19 -2.62
N GLU A 177 -4.14 17.09 -2.54
CA GLU A 177 -4.21 18.23 -1.64
C GLU A 177 -5.12 19.31 -2.22
N SER A 178 -6.04 19.82 -1.41
CA SER A 178 -6.88 20.96 -1.78
C SER A 178 -6.08 22.26 -1.67
N LYS A 179 -6.37 23.20 -2.57
CA LYS A 179 -5.87 24.59 -2.46
C LYS A 179 -6.65 25.41 -1.42
N THR A 180 -7.73 24.85 -0.87
CA THR A 180 -8.60 25.47 0.14
C THR A 180 -8.60 24.65 1.41
N SER A 181 -9.15 25.18 2.49
CA SER A 181 -9.31 24.42 3.76
C SER A 181 -10.42 23.37 3.71
N GLU A 182 -11.20 23.30 2.63
CA GLU A 182 -12.33 22.37 2.51
C GLU A 182 -11.88 21.05 1.89
N THR A 183 -12.47 19.95 2.41
CA THR A 183 -12.32 18.61 1.85
C THR A 183 -13.57 18.25 1.04
N TYR A 184 -13.40 17.86 -0.22
CA TYR A 184 -14.50 17.54 -1.13
C TYR A 184 -14.06 16.51 -2.19
N SER A 185 -15.02 15.93 -2.92
CA SER A 185 -14.75 15.01 -4.02
C SER A 185 -15.34 15.51 -5.34
N ASP A 186 -14.52 15.42 -6.39
CA ASP A 186 -14.92 15.70 -7.77
C ASP A 186 -14.68 14.46 -8.64
N VAL A 187 -15.44 14.35 -9.74
CA VAL A 187 -15.15 13.36 -10.79
C VAL A 187 -14.61 14.10 -12.00
N VAL A 188 -13.45 13.69 -12.46
CA VAL A 188 -12.75 14.28 -13.60
C VAL A 188 -12.51 13.25 -14.69
N GLU A 189 -12.26 13.73 -15.91
CA GLU A 189 -11.86 12.88 -17.01
C GLU A 189 -10.50 12.24 -16.69
N GLY A 190 -10.40 10.94 -16.82
CA GLY A 190 -9.16 10.23 -16.49
C GLY A 190 -9.27 8.73 -16.68
N MET A 191 -8.14 8.05 -16.59
CA MET A 191 -8.08 6.58 -16.65
C MET A 191 -6.88 6.02 -15.91
N GLN A 192 -6.98 4.77 -15.51
CA GLN A 192 -5.86 3.99 -14.98
C GLN A 192 -5.58 2.77 -15.86
N PHE A 193 -4.29 2.42 -15.99
CA PHE A 193 -3.87 1.18 -16.63
C PHE A 193 -2.75 0.49 -15.85
N ASP A 194 -2.65 -0.84 -16.03
CA ASP A 194 -1.79 -1.73 -15.24
C ASP A 194 -0.36 -1.79 -15.81
N ARG A 195 0.31 -0.66 -15.82
CA ARG A 195 1.74 -0.50 -16.11
C ARG A 195 2.30 0.63 -15.28
N GLY A 196 3.40 0.39 -14.62
CA GLY A 196 4.09 1.40 -13.79
C GLY A 196 5.38 1.91 -14.43
N TYR A 197 6.18 2.61 -13.64
CA TYR A 197 7.45 3.16 -14.09
C TYR A 197 8.45 2.06 -14.47
N ILE A 198 9.29 2.34 -15.47
CA ILE A 198 10.30 1.39 -15.96
C ILE A 198 11.44 1.20 -14.94
N SER A 199 11.74 2.21 -14.12
CA SER A 199 12.80 2.16 -13.13
C SER A 199 12.38 2.81 -11.81
N PRO A 200 12.71 2.20 -10.65
CA PRO A 200 12.47 2.81 -9.33
C PRO A 200 13.13 4.17 -9.13
N TYR A 201 14.21 4.47 -9.85
CA TYR A 201 14.88 5.78 -9.81
C TYR A 201 14.05 6.91 -10.44
N MET A 202 12.90 6.58 -11.05
CA MET A 202 11.98 7.56 -11.63
C MET A 202 10.96 8.11 -10.65
N VAL A 203 10.90 7.61 -9.41
CA VAL A 203 9.97 8.09 -8.38
C VAL A 203 10.28 9.54 -7.98
N THR A 204 9.24 10.30 -7.64
CA THR A 204 9.33 11.65 -7.08
C THR A 204 9.10 11.66 -5.57
N ASP A 205 8.35 10.66 -5.08
CA ASP A 205 8.13 10.38 -3.67
C ASP A 205 8.77 9.02 -3.35
N THR A 206 9.89 9.04 -2.66
CA THR A 206 10.64 7.84 -2.29
C THR A 206 10.00 7.08 -1.14
N ASP A 207 9.21 7.73 -0.29
CA ASP A 207 8.56 7.10 0.86
C ASP A 207 7.40 6.22 0.40
N LYS A 208 6.65 6.70 -0.60
CA LYS A 208 5.53 5.96 -1.22
C LYS A 208 5.94 5.15 -2.45
N MET A 209 7.19 5.28 -2.92
CA MET A 209 7.67 4.69 -4.18
C MET A 209 6.76 5.05 -5.36
N GLU A 210 6.33 6.31 -5.44
CA GLU A 210 5.45 6.83 -6.49
C GLU A 210 6.11 7.99 -7.25
N ALA A 211 5.75 8.14 -8.51
CA ALA A 211 6.04 9.34 -9.28
C ALA A 211 4.74 10.12 -9.50
N VAL A 212 4.67 11.34 -8.99
CA VAL A 212 3.55 12.27 -9.18
C VAL A 212 4.03 13.44 -10.03
N ILE A 213 3.45 13.59 -11.21
CA ILE A 213 3.83 14.59 -12.21
C ILE A 213 2.63 15.50 -12.46
N ASP A 214 2.70 16.72 -11.94
CA ASP A 214 1.69 17.74 -12.16
C ASP A 214 1.95 18.49 -13.45
N ASP A 215 0.86 18.89 -14.15
CA ASP A 215 0.88 19.58 -15.44
C ASP A 215 1.76 18.88 -16.50
N ALA A 216 1.62 17.54 -16.56
CA ALA A 216 2.45 16.69 -17.40
C ALA A 216 2.16 16.82 -18.89
N TYR A 217 3.21 16.94 -19.70
CA TYR A 217 3.16 16.54 -21.10
C TYR A 217 3.33 15.03 -21.23
N ILE A 218 2.66 14.40 -22.20
CA ILE A 218 2.63 12.96 -22.36
C ILE A 218 3.01 12.61 -23.79
N LEU A 219 4.16 11.98 -23.99
CA LEU A 219 4.55 11.37 -25.24
C LEU A 219 3.96 9.97 -25.31
N ILE A 220 3.20 9.67 -26.35
CA ILE A 220 2.50 8.40 -26.54
C ILE A 220 3.02 7.75 -27.80
N THR A 221 3.63 6.55 -27.71
CA THR A 221 4.17 5.84 -28.86
C THR A 221 4.06 4.32 -28.70
N ASP A 222 3.88 3.62 -29.79
CA ASP A 222 3.95 2.16 -29.87
C ASP A 222 5.38 1.66 -30.15
N LYS A 223 6.33 2.58 -30.32
CA LYS A 223 7.74 2.28 -30.60
C LYS A 223 8.51 2.00 -29.32
N LYS A 224 9.58 1.22 -29.46
CA LYS A 224 10.61 1.03 -28.46
C LYS A 224 11.66 2.14 -28.59
N ILE A 225 12.08 2.72 -27.48
CA ILE A 225 13.07 3.80 -27.45
C ILE A 225 14.36 3.24 -26.85
N SER A 226 15.38 3.03 -27.68
CA SER A 226 16.67 2.50 -27.26
C SER A 226 17.79 3.54 -27.38
N SER A 227 17.70 4.45 -28.36
CA SER A 227 18.66 5.53 -28.58
C SER A 227 18.08 6.88 -28.11
N ILE A 228 18.87 7.63 -27.36
CA ILE A 228 18.48 8.96 -26.91
C ILE A 228 18.28 9.94 -28.07
N GLN A 229 18.98 9.73 -29.18
CA GLN A 229 18.92 10.59 -30.38
C GLN A 229 17.50 10.66 -30.97
N GLU A 230 16.70 9.61 -30.80
CA GLU A 230 15.33 9.55 -31.30
C GLU A 230 14.40 10.55 -30.61
N VAL A 231 14.63 10.85 -29.34
CA VAL A 231 13.78 11.73 -28.52
C VAL A 231 14.48 13.01 -28.08
N LEU A 232 15.77 13.16 -28.37
CA LEU A 232 16.58 14.31 -27.94
C LEU A 232 15.98 15.66 -28.37
N PRO A 233 15.52 15.85 -29.63
CA PRO A 233 14.96 17.13 -30.05
C PRO A 233 13.69 17.52 -29.23
N LEU A 234 12.89 16.53 -28.84
CA LEU A 234 11.72 16.73 -27.99
C LEU A 234 12.12 17.08 -26.56
N LEU A 235 13.08 16.33 -25.99
CA LEU A 235 13.58 16.57 -24.63
C LEU A 235 14.17 17.97 -24.47
N GLU A 236 14.91 18.46 -25.46
CA GLU A 236 15.43 19.82 -25.47
C GLU A 236 14.33 20.87 -25.46
N LYS A 237 13.26 20.69 -26.23
CA LYS A 237 12.10 21.60 -26.24
C LYS A 237 11.37 21.61 -24.89
N ILE A 238 11.16 20.43 -24.28
CA ILE A 238 10.51 20.30 -22.96
C ILE A 238 11.38 20.95 -21.87
N LEU A 239 12.69 20.75 -21.93
CA LEU A 239 13.64 21.38 -21.01
C LEU A 239 13.61 22.91 -21.13
N GLN A 240 13.65 23.46 -22.36
CA GLN A 240 13.55 24.90 -22.59
C GLN A 240 12.23 25.49 -22.11
N ALA A 241 11.15 24.72 -22.19
CA ALA A 241 9.83 25.13 -21.66
C ALA A 241 9.72 24.98 -20.13
N GLY A 242 10.72 24.42 -19.44
CA GLY A 242 10.66 24.15 -18.00
C GLY A 242 9.56 23.18 -17.60
N SER A 243 9.17 22.29 -18.53
CA SER A 243 8.01 21.43 -18.37
C SER A 243 8.40 20.02 -17.97
N LYS A 244 7.43 19.25 -17.46
CA LYS A 244 7.60 17.84 -17.05
C LYS A 244 7.06 16.92 -18.12
N LEU A 245 7.70 15.76 -18.32
CA LEU A 245 7.35 14.81 -19.37
C LEU A 245 7.07 13.42 -18.80
N VAL A 246 6.00 12.79 -19.27
CA VAL A 246 5.75 11.35 -19.13
C VAL A 246 5.87 10.71 -20.50
N ILE A 247 6.66 9.65 -20.61
CA ILE A 247 6.81 8.88 -21.85
C ILE A 247 6.09 7.56 -21.69
N ILE A 248 5.07 7.31 -22.50
CA ILE A 248 4.36 6.03 -22.61
C ILE A 248 4.82 5.39 -23.93
N ALA A 249 5.67 4.37 -23.84
CA ALA A 249 6.28 3.71 -24.98
C ALA A 249 6.18 2.18 -24.87
N GLU A 250 6.38 1.43 -25.97
CA GLU A 250 6.47 -0.02 -25.85
C GLU A 250 7.50 -0.45 -24.82
N ASP A 251 8.69 0.13 -24.89
CA ASP A 251 9.74 0.05 -23.87
C ASP A 251 10.70 1.23 -24.01
N VAL A 252 11.40 1.56 -22.92
CA VAL A 252 12.54 2.50 -22.95
C VAL A 252 13.73 1.80 -22.30
N GLU A 253 14.80 1.62 -23.03
CA GLU A 253 15.96 0.82 -22.58
C GLU A 253 17.29 1.40 -23.03
N GLY A 254 18.38 0.74 -22.66
CA GLY A 254 19.74 1.02 -23.13
C GLY A 254 20.20 2.44 -22.81
N GLU A 255 20.77 3.09 -23.83
CA GLU A 255 21.31 4.44 -23.73
C GLU A 255 20.24 5.48 -23.40
N ALA A 256 19.05 5.37 -23.99
CA ALA A 256 17.95 6.29 -23.76
C ALA A 256 17.53 6.31 -22.30
N LEU A 257 17.29 5.14 -21.71
CA LEU A 257 16.91 5.01 -20.29
C LEU A 257 18.00 5.55 -19.37
N SER A 258 19.26 5.17 -19.60
CA SER A 258 20.38 5.61 -18.76
C SER A 258 20.55 7.12 -18.78
N THR A 259 20.45 7.74 -19.97
CA THR A 259 20.57 9.19 -20.13
C THR A 259 19.45 9.95 -19.43
N ILE A 260 18.19 9.47 -19.57
CA ILE A 260 17.02 10.07 -18.90
C ILE A 260 17.18 9.98 -17.38
N LEU A 261 17.59 8.82 -16.86
CA LEU A 261 17.78 8.62 -15.42
C LEU A 261 18.87 9.53 -14.84
N VAL A 262 20.03 9.62 -15.51
CA VAL A 262 21.13 10.48 -15.04
C VAL A 262 20.70 11.95 -14.99
N ASN A 263 19.99 12.44 -16.01
CA ASN A 263 19.53 13.84 -16.03
C ASN A 263 18.43 14.10 -14.98
N LYS A 264 17.53 13.15 -14.75
CA LYS A 264 16.54 13.25 -13.66
C LYS A 264 17.22 13.28 -12.30
N LEU A 265 18.18 12.39 -12.04
CA LEU A 265 18.93 12.34 -10.77
C LEU A 265 19.75 13.61 -10.52
N ARG A 266 20.22 14.26 -11.58
CA ARG A 266 20.89 15.57 -11.50
C ARG A 266 19.92 16.74 -11.33
N GLY A 267 18.61 16.49 -11.32
CA GLY A 267 17.60 17.55 -11.23
C GLY A 267 17.49 18.43 -12.48
N THR A 268 18.12 18.05 -13.60
CA THR A 268 18.14 18.85 -14.83
C THR A 268 16.75 18.96 -15.42
N PHE A 269 15.99 17.84 -15.44
CA PHE A 269 14.58 17.84 -15.85
C PHE A 269 13.82 16.64 -15.28
N THR A 270 12.51 16.76 -15.19
CA THR A 270 11.63 15.70 -14.68
C THR A 270 11.02 14.91 -15.83
N CYS A 271 11.42 13.65 -15.97
CA CYS A 271 10.86 12.72 -16.93
C CYS A 271 10.62 11.36 -16.29
N VAL A 272 9.46 10.76 -16.55
CA VAL A 272 9.11 9.41 -16.12
C VAL A 272 8.71 8.59 -17.32
N CYS A 273 9.29 7.39 -17.45
CA CYS A 273 8.99 6.47 -18.52
C CYS A 273 8.14 5.31 -18.01
N VAL A 274 7.11 4.97 -18.75
CA VAL A 274 6.12 3.94 -18.47
C VAL A 274 5.99 3.02 -19.69
N LYS A 275 5.81 1.72 -19.45
CA LYS A 275 5.50 0.79 -20.55
C LYS A 275 4.06 0.95 -21.01
N ALA A 276 3.85 0.93 -22.30
CA ALA A 276 2.53 0.97 -22.91
C ALA A 276 1.66 -0.22 -22.45
N PRO A 277 0.37 0.00 -22.15
CA PRO A 277 -0.54 -1.07 -21.76
C PRO A 277 -0.88 -1.98 -22.95
N GLY A 278 -1.16 -3.26 -22.67
CA GLY A 278 -1.56 -4.25 -23.68
C GLY A 278 -0.41 -4.74 -24.56
N PHE A 279 -0.76 -5.55 -25.55
CA PHE A 279 0.15 -6.14 -26.54
C PHE A 279 -0.50 -6.13 -27.93
N GLY A 280 0.31 -6.06 -29.01
CA GLY A 280 -0.16 -6.09 -30.39
C GLY A 280 -1.21 -5.01 -30.69
N ASP A 281 -2.29 -5.38 -31.40
CA ASP A 281 -3.33 -4.43 -31.81
C ASP A 281 -4.07 -3.81 -30.60
N ARG A 282 -4.20 -4.54 -29.50
CA ARG A 282 -4.79 -4.00 -28.25
C ARG A 282 -3.95 -2.85 -27.68
N ARG A 283 -2.64 -2.93 -27.77
CA ARG A 283 -1.76 -1.83 -27.36
C ARG A 283 -2.04 -0.57 -28.17
N LYS A 284 -2.17 -0.69 -29.48
CA LYS A 284 -2.47 0.44 -30.38
C LYS A 284 -3.81 1.09 -29.99
N GLU A 285 -4.83 0.28 -29.75
CA GLU A 285 -6.15 0.76 -29.36
C GLU A 285 -6.14 1.47 -27.98
N MET A 286 -5.41 0.92 -27.00
CA MET A 286 -5.27 1.56 -25.68
C MET A 286 -4.44 2.85 -25.75
N LEU A 287 -3.38 2.90 -26.56
CA LEU A 287 -2.62 4.12 -26.79
C LEU A 287 -3.48 5.20 -27.46
N GLN A 288 -4.37 4.81 -28.38
CA GLN A 288 -5.33 5.72 -29.00
C GLN A 288 -6.34 6.26 -27.97
N ASP A 289 -6.83 5.43 -27.07
CA ASP A 289 -7.72 5.86 -25.98
C ASP A 289 -7.02 6.88 -25.05
N ILE A 290 -5.74 6.63 -24.72
CA ILE A 290 -4.92 7.58 -23.93
C ILE A 290 -4.71 8.89 -24.71
N ALA A 291 -4.43 8.82 -25.99
CA ALA A 291 -4.24 10.01 -26.83
C ALA A 291 -5.51 10.87 -26.90
N ILE A 292 -6.68 10.27 -27.09
CA ILE A 292 -7.97 10.95 -27.10
C ILE A 292 -8.25 11.58 -25.72
N LEU A 293 -8.00 10.85 -24.64
CA LEU A 293 -8.20 11.34 -23.27
C LEU A 293 -7.32 12.55 -22.94
N THR A 294 -6.10 12.57 -23.46
CA THR A 294 -5.10 13.61 -23.11
C THR A 294 -4.98 14.71 -24.17
N GLY A 295 -5.72 14.58 -25.27
CA GLY A 295 -5.67 15.53 -26.39
C GLY A 295 -4.38 15.48 -27.18
N GLY A 296 -3.63 14.36 -27.12
CA GLY A 296 -2.41 14.12 -27.84
C GLY A 296 -2.59 13.25 -29.08
N GLN A 297 -1.47 12.85 -29.66
CA GLN A 297 -1.40 11.97 -30.82
C GLN A 297 -0.49 10.78 -30.54
N VAL A 298 -0.86 9.60 -31.03
CA VAL A 298 0.03 8.43 -30.98
C VAL A 298 1.11 8.56 -32.06
N ILE A 299 2.37 8.55 -31.63
CA ILE A 299 3.52 8.56 -32.57
C ILE A 299 3.79 7.13 -33.00
N THR A 300 3.33 6.78 -34.18
CA THR A 300 3.43 5.43 -34.75
C THR A 300 3.85 5.46 -36.19
N SER A 301 4.55 4.42 -36.62
CA SER A 301 4.94 4.24 -38.01
C SER A 301 3.75 4.03 -38.96
N ASP A 302 2.63 3.51 -38.46
CA ASP A 302 1.40 3.32 -39.22
C ASP A 302 0.82 4.65 -39.72
N LEU A 303 1.08 5.75 -39.02
CA LEU A 303 0.72 7.12 -39.43
C LEU A 303 1.88 7.87 -40.11
N GLY A 304 3.00 7.21 -40.35
CA GLY A 304 4.19 7.83 -40.92
C GLY A 304 4.92 8.79 -39.99
N LEU A 305 4.66 8.71 -38.65
CA LEU A 305 5.26 9.58 -37.66
C LEU A 305 6.51 8.96 -37.06
N GLU A 306 7.56 9.78 -36.93
CA GLU A 306 8.80 9.38 -36.29
C GLU A 306 9.05 10.16 -35.00
N LEU A 307 9.69 9.51 -34.01
CA LEU A 307 9.97 10.12 -32.71
C LEU A 307 10.82 11.40 -32.84
N LYS A 308 11.78 11.41 -33.77
CA LYS A 308 12.65 12.59 -34.01
C LYS A 308 11.89 13.82 -34.50
N ASP A 309 10.74 13.62 -35.16
CA ASP A 309 9.93 14.69 -35.74
C ASP A 309 8.80 15.13 -34.80
N THR A 310 8.75 14.58 -33.58
CA THR A 310 7.71 14.90 -32.58
C THR A 310 7.88 16.32 -32.04
N ASP A 311 6.76 17.05 -31.97
CA ASP A 311 6.72 18.40 -31.42
C ASP A 311 5.69 18.52 -30.28
N ILE A 312 5.81 19.57 -29.46
CA ILE A 312 4.97 19.83 -28.28
C ILE A 312 3.46 19.74 -28.57
N PRO A 313 2.93 20.28 -29.68
CA PRO A 313 1.49 20.17 -30.00
C PRO A 313 0.99 18.74 -30.26
N MET A 314 1.89 17.78 -30.47
CA MET A 314 1.54 16.37 -30.68
C MET A 314 1.44 15.61 -29.36
N LEU A 315 1.91 16.21 -28.27
CA LEU A 315 1.90 15.60 -26.95
C LEU A 315 0.52 15.71 -26.29
N GLY A 316 0.13 14.65 -25.58
CA GLY A 316 -0.99 14.73 -24.66
C GLY A 316 -0.65 15.59 -23.44
N ARG A 317 -1.70 16.04 -22.74
CA ARG A 317 -1.57 16.77 -21.48
C ARG A 317 -2.53 16.23 -20.44
N ALA A 318 -2.10 16.26 -19.19
CA ALA A 318 -2.96 15.98 -18.05
C ALA A 318 -2.57 16.89 -16.88
N LYS A 319 -3.53 17.20 -16.04
CA LYS A 319 -3.30 17.99 -14.83
C LYS A 319 -2.38 17.26 -13.88
N GLN A 320 -2.54 15.94 -13.74
CA GLN A 320 -1.65 15.10 -12.95
C GLN A 320 -1.53 13.70 -13.57
N VAL A 321 -0.32 13.12 -13.50
CA VAL A 321 -0.09 11.70 -13.77
C VAL A 321 0.57 11.09 -12.54
N LYS A 322 -0.10 10.10 -11.93
CA LYS A 322 0.38 9.34 -10.78
C LYS A 322 0.83 7.95 -11.25
N ILE A 323 2.07 7.60 -10.98
CA ILE A 323 2.69 6.36 -11.47
C ILE A 323 3.27 5.61 -10.27
N THR A 324 2.83 4.37 -10.09
CA THR A 324 3.36 3.43 -9.11
C THR A 324 4.25 2.40 -9.81
N LYS A 325 4.70 1.39 -9.10
CA LYS A 325 5.43 0.25 -9.68
C LYS A 325 4.58 -0.54 -10.69
N GLU A 326 3.27 -0.59 -10.50
CA GLU A 326 2.36 -1.49 -11.24
C GLU A 326 1.32 -0.74 -12.05
N THR A 327 0.98 0.49 -11.69
CA THR A 327 -0.11 1.23 -12.32
C THR A 327 0.28 2.65 -12.71
N THR A 328 -0.40 3.18 -13.71
CA THR A 328 -0.34 4.60 -14.12
C THR A 328 -1.76 5.14 -14.17
N THR A 329 -2.01 6.22 -13.44
CA THR A 329 -3.28 6.93 -13.38
C THR A 329 -3.12 8.31 -14.00
N ILE A 330 -3.89 8.60 -15.03
CA ILE A 330 -3.99 9.91 -15.67
C ILE A 330 -5.22 10.61 -15.09
N VAL A 331 -5.04 11.79 -14.54
CA VAL A 331 -6.09 12.58 -13.86
C VAL A 331 -6.28 13.89 -14.61
N ASP A 332 -7.51 14.20 -14.94
CA ASP A 332 -7.92 15.43 -15.62
C ASP A 332 -7.14 15.63 -16.94
N GLY A 333 -7.33 14.66 -17.86
CA GLY A 333 -6.76 14.72 -19.22
C GLY A 333 -7.33 15.88 -20.02
N ALA A 334 -6.49 16.54 -20.81
CA ALA A 334 -6.87 17.74 -21.59
C ALA A 334 -7.57 17.40 -22.92
N GLY A 335 -8.06 16.17 -23.09
CA GLY A 335 -8.79 15.75 -24.29
C GLY A 335 -10.14 16.42 -24.44
N ASP A 336 -10.61 16.53 -25.69
CA ASP A 336 -11.92 17.06 -25.99
C ASP A 336 -13.03 16.10 -25.55
N LYS A 337 -14.00 16.58 -24.77
CA LYS A 337 -15.08 15.77 -24.21
C LYS A 337 -15.96 15.10 -25.27
N GLU A 338 -16.18 15.75 -26.41
CA GLU A 338 -16.98 15.17 -27.50
C GLU A 338 -16.20 14.03 -28.21
N SER A 339 -14.89 14.17 -28.34
CA SER A 339 -14.00 13.13 -28.87
C SER A 339 -13.98 11.92 -27.93
N ILE A 340 -13.92 12.11 -26.61
CA ILE A 340 -14.00 11.04 -25.61
C ILE A 340 -15.36 10.33 -25.70
N LYS A 341 -16.49 11.07 -25.75
CA LYS A 341 -17.82 10.49 -25.91
C LYS A 341 -17.96 9.69 -27.20
N SER A 342 -17.45 10.20 -28.31
CA SER A 342 -17.45 9.52 -29.59
C SER A 342 -16.67 8.22 -29.53
N ARG A 343 -15.52 8.21 -28.83
CA ARG A 343 -14.72 7.00 -28.65
C ARG A 343 -15.44 5.97 -27.75
N VAL A 344 -16.08 6.40 -26.69
CA VAL A 344 -16.93 5.56 -25.84
C VAL A 344 -18.07 4.93 -26.64
N ALA A 345 -18.75 5.69 -27.50
CA ALA A 345 -19.80 5.17 -28.38
C ALA A 345 -19.26 4.14 -29.37
N GLN A 346 -18.09 4.38 -29.96
CA GLN A 346 -17.41 3.43 -30.85
C GLN A 346 -17.10 2.10 -30.15
N ILE A 347 -16.54 2.14 -28.91
CA ILE A 347 -16.25 0.92 -28.15
C ILE A 347 -17.55 0.16 -27.82
N LYS A 348 -18.64 0.86 -27.46
CA LYS A 348 -19.95 0.24 -27.22
C LYS A 348 -20.46 -0.51 -28.46
N SER A 349 -20.37 0.10 -29.64
CA SER A 349 -20.76 -0.56 -30.89
C SER A 349 -19.89 -1.81 -31.13
N GLN A 350 -18.58 -1.74 -30.90
CA GLN A 350 -17.70 -2.91 -31.02
C GLN A 350 -18.07 -4.05 -30.06
N ILE A 351 -18.57 -3.74 -28.85
CA ILE A 351 -19.05 -4.73 -27.89
C ILE A 351 -20.31 -5.45 -28.42
N GLU A 352 -21.20 -4.71 -29.08
CA GLU A 352 -22.41 -5.28 -29.68
C GLU A 352 -22.11 -6.15 -30.91
N ASP A 353 -21.14 -5.74 -31.73
CA ASP A 353 -20.80 -6.40 -32.98
C ASP A 353 -19.92 -7.65 -32.77
N THR A 354 -19.17 -7.76 -31.68
CA THR A 354 -18.24 -8.87 -31.45
C THR A 354 -18.95 -10.16 -31.09
N THR A 355 -18.56 -11.26 -31.73
CA THR A 355 -19.03 -12.63 -31.45
C THR A 355 -18.13 -13.38 -30.47
N SER A 356 -16.94 -12.87 -30.18
CA SER A 356 -15.96 -13.45 -29.26
C SER A 356 -16.23 -12.97 -27.83
N GLU A 357 -16.54 -13.89 -26.91
CA GLU A 357 -16.72 -13.58 -25.50
C GLU A 357 -15.45 -12.95 -24.87
N PHE A 358 -14.27 -13.45 -25.27
CA PHE A 358 -13.01 -12.92 -24.80
C PHE A 358 -12.75 -11.47 -25.28
N ASP A 359 -13.08 -11.17 -26.54
CA ASP A 359 -12.94 -9.81 -27.05
C ASP A 359 -13.98 -8.88 -26.46
N ARG A 360 -15.19 -9.39 -26.22
CA ARG A 360 -16.25 -8.66 -25.51
C ARG A 360 -15.82 -8.26 -24.10
N GLU A 361 -15.25 -9.19 -23.33
CA GLU A 361 -14.71 -8.89 -21.99
C GLU A 361 -13.64 -7.81 -22.05
N LYS A 362 -12.72 -7.88 -22.98
CA LYS A 362 -11.62 -6.89 -23.13
C LYS A 362 -12.09 -5.52 -23.62
N LEU A 363 -13.12 -5.47 -24.44
CA LEU A 363 -13.76 -4.22 -24.86
C LEU A 363 -14.54 -3.59 -23.69
N GLN A 364 -15.20 -4.41 -22.86
CA GLN A 364 -15.88 -3.94 -21.64
C GLN A 364 -14.88 -3.36 -20.63
N GLU A 365 -13.75 -4.01 -20.42
CA GLU A 365 -12.64 -3.50 -19.59
C GLU A 365 -12.15 -2.13 -20.09
N ARG A 366 -11.92 -1.98 -21.39
CA ARG A 366 -11.52 -0.71 -22.01
C ARG A 366 -12.58 0.37 -21.83
N LEU A 367 -13.85 0.01 -22.06
CA LEU A 367 -14.97 0.93 -21.87
C LEU A 367 -15.05 1.44 -20.44
N ALA A 368 -14.93 0.53 -19.46
CA ALA A 368 -14.95 0.88 -18.04
C ALA A 368 -13.81 1.86 -17.68
N LYS A 369 -12.58 1.61 -18.17
CA LYS A 369 -11.42 2.48 -17.94
C LYS A 369 -11.58 3.87 -18.55
N LEU A 370 -12.17 3.99 -19.74
CA LEU A 370 -12.34 5.27 -20.43
C LEU A 370 -13.58 6.05 -19.96
N ALA A 371 -14.69 5.34 -19.71
CA ALA A 371 -15.97 5.97 -19.35
C ALA A 371 -16.15 6.23 -17.86
N GLY A 372 -15.39 5.51 -17.01
CA GLY A 372 -15.52 5.58 -15.56
C GLY A 372 -15.01 6.88 -14.92
N GLY A 373 -14.11 7.58 -15.60
CA GLY A 373 -13.44 8.76 -15.05
C GLY A 373 -12.57 8.43 -13.83
N VAL A 374 -12.10 9.46 -13.16
CA VAL A 374 -11.35 9.37 -11.89
C VAL A 374 -12.05 10.23 -10.84
N ALA A 375 -12.44 9.66 -9.71
CA ALA A 375 -12.88 10.45 -8.57
C ALA A 375 -11.64 10.99 -7.84
N VAL A 376 -11.60 12.29 -7.62
CA VAL A 376 -10.52 12.98 -6.92
C VAL A 376 -11.06 13.46 -5.57
N ILE A 377 -10.54 12.92 -4.48
CA ILE A 377 -10.81 13.43 -3.13
C ILE A 377 -9.76 14.50 -2.83
N ARG A 378 -10.18 15.75 -2.72
CA ARG A 378 -9.32 16.88 -2.39
C ARG A 378 -9.37 17.14 -0.91
N VAL A 379 -8.22 16.98 -0.24
CA VAL A 379 -8.09 17.10 1.21
C VAL A 379 -7.65 18.51 1.56
N GLY A 380 -8.47 19.21 2.34
CA GLY A 380 -8.17 20.55 2.85
C GLY A 380 -8.05 20.55 4.37
N ALA A 381 -7.17 21.43 4.86
CA ALA A 381 -6.99 21.68 6.29
C ALA A 381 -6.43 23.09 6.52
N ALA A 382 -6.44 23.55 7.77
CA ALA A 382 -5.92 24.87 8.13
C ALA A 382 -4.39 24.92 8.17
N THR A 383 -3.74 23.79 8.44
CA THR A 383 -2.27 23.66 8.52
C THR A 383 -1.77 22.50 7.68
N GLU A 384 -0.52 22.58 7.23
CA GLU A 384 0.12 21.51 6.45
C GLU A 384 0.21 20.19 7.24
N THR A 385 0.48 20.27 8.54
CA THR A 385 0.55 19.08 9.41
C THR A 385 -0.81 18.37 9.50
N GLU A 386 -1.90 19.12 9.69
CA GLU A 386 -3.27 18.60 9.72
C GLU A 386 -3.67 18.02 8.36
N MET A 387 -3.29 18.68 7.27
CA MET A 387 -3.58 18.21 5.91
C MET A 387 -2.91 16.87 5.62
N LYS A 388 -1.63 16.72 5.98
CA LYS A 388 -0.90 15.46 5.82
C LYS A 388 -1.51 14.33 6.65
N GLU A 389 -1.87 14.60 7.89
CA GLU A 389 -2.54 13.61 8.75
C GLU A 389 -3.91 13.18 8.18
N LYS A 390 -4.75 14.14 7.77
CA LYS A 390 -6.03 13.86 7.13
C LYS A 390 -5.87 13.05 5.83
N LYS A 391 -4.88 13.40 5.02
CA LYS A 391 -4.60 12.70 3.75
C LYS A 391 -4.25 11.24 4.00
N LEU A 392 -3.34 10.94 4.92
CA LEU A 392 -2.98 9.57 5.27
C LEU A 392 -4.20 8.79 5.78
N ARG A 393 -4.99 9.37 6.65
CA ARG A 393 -6.20 8.75 7.20
C ARG A 393 -7.26 8.47 6.13
N ILE A 394 -7.43 9.34 5.15
CA ILE A 394 -8.34 9.12 4.02
C ILE A 394 -7.77 8.04 3.07
N GLU A 395 -6.46 7.99 2.85
CA GLU A 395 -5.78 6.94 2.08
C GLU A 395 -6.02 5.56 2.70
N ASP A 396 -5.84 5.43 4.02
CA ASP A 396 -6.09 4.18 4.76
C ASP A 396 -7.58 3.78 4.67
N ALA A 397 -8.49 4.72 4.87
CA ALA A 397 -9.92 4.46 4.80
C ALA A 397 -10.37 4.02 3.40
N LEU A 398 -9.82 4.61 2.35
CA LEU A 398 -10.08 4.19 0.97
C LEU A 398 -9.54 2.78 0.70
N ALA A 399 -8.32 2.48 1.15
CA ALA A 399 -7.71 1.17 0.99
C ALA A 399 -8.48 0.09 1.76
N ALA A 400 -8.85 0.35 3.02
CA ALA A 400 -9.69 -0.53 3.82
C ALA A 400 -11.06 -0.79 3.16
N THR A 401 -11.66 0.25 2.59
CA THR A 401 -12.96 0.13 1.89
C THR A 401 -12.83 -0.73 0.64
N LYS A 402 -11.80 -0.55 -0.18
CA LYS A 402 -11.52 -1.41 -1.34
C LYS A 402 -11.30 -2.87 -0.91
N ALA A 403 -10.48 -3.10 0.11
CA ALA A 403 -10.23 -4.44 0.65
C ALA A 403 -11.52 -5.12 1.15
N ALA A 404 -12.46 -4.35 1.72
CA ALA A 404 -13.75 -4.84 2.17
C ALA A 404 -14.69 -5.19 1.00
N VAL A 405 -14.68 -4.42 -0.07
CA VAL A 405 -15.45 -4.74 -1.28
C VAL A 405 -14.94 -6.02 -1.93
N GLU A 406 -13.61 -6.24 -1.93
CA GLU A 406 -12.99 -7.43 -2.53
C GLU A 406 -13.28 -8.73 -1.76
N GLU A 407 -13.12 -8.76 -0.44
CA GLU A 407 -13.18 -10.00 0.35
C GLU A 407 -14.25 -10.00 1.46
N GLY A 408 -15.05 -8.94 1.53
CA GLY A 408 -16.06 -8.79 2.58
C GLY A 408 -15.49 -8.28 3.90
N CYS A 409 -16.38 -8.20 4.90
CA CYS A 409 -16.09 -7.70 6.23
C CYS A 409 -16.29 -8.75 7.30
N VAL A 410 -15.51 -8.66 8.35
CA VAL A 410 -15.57 -9.46 9.58
C VAL A 410 -15.86 -8.56 10.79
N ALA A 411 -16.13 -9.16 11.94
CA ALA A 411 -16.25 -8.41 13.19
C ALA A 411 -14.92 -7.72 13.52
N GLY A 412 -14.98 -6.40 13.70
CA GLY A 412 -13.81 -5.54 13.89
C GLY A 412 -13.21 -5.60 15.30
N GLY A 413 -12.24 -4.72 15.54
CA GLY A 413 -11.60 -4.59 16.84
C GLY A 413 -10.86 -5.84 17.33
N GLY A 414 -10.36 -6.68 16.43
CA GLY A 414 -9.67 -7.93 16.73
C GLY A 414 -10.57 -9.12 17.04
N VAL A 415 -11.90 -8.93 17.06
CA VAL A 415 -12.87 -10.00 17.39
C VAL A 415 -12.86 -11.13 16.37
N ALA A 416 -12.63 -10.82 15.08
CA ALA A 416 -12.52 -11.85 14.04
C ALA A 416 -11.41 -12.86 14.32
N LEU A 417 -10.28 -12.42 14.86
CA LEU A 417 -9.18 -13.29 15.29
C LEU A 417 -9.58 -14.19 16.46
N LEU A 418 -10.29 -13.66 17.46
CA LEU A 418 -10.83 -14.47 18.57
C LEU A 418 -11.84 -15.50 18.07
N ASN A 419 -12.69 -15.14 17.11
CA ASN A 419 -13.66 -16.06 16.50
C ASN A 419 -13.01 -17.20 15.70
N ALA A 420 -11.73 -17.10 15.35
CA ALA A 420 -10.98 -18.15 14.69
C ALA A 420 -10.37 -19.17 15.68
N ILE A 421 -10.26 -18.83 16.97
CA ILE A 421 -9.64 -19.70 18.00
C ILE A 421 -10.22 -21.13 17.99
N PRO A 422 -11.56 -21.35 17.99
CA PRO A 422 -12.11 -22.71 18.05
C PRO A 422 -11.70 -23.59 16.85
N GLU A 423 -11.49 -23.00 15.67
CA GLU A 423 -11.02 -23.74 14.50
C GLU A 423 -9.52 -24.09 14.59
N VAL A 424 -8.74 -23.16 15.14
CA VAL A 424 -7.30 -23.39 15.38
C VAL A 424 -7.08 -24.44 16.46
N GLU A 425 -7.85 -24.41 17.54
CA GLU A 425 -7.74 -25.38 18.65
C GLU A 425 -8.03 -26.83 18.24
N LYS A 426 -8.78 -27.08 17.17
CA LYS A 426 -8.97 -28.43 16.62
C LYS A 426 -7.65 -29.09 16.20
N LEU A 427 -6.64 -28.30 15.85
CA LEU A 427 -5.30 -28.78 15.49
C LEU A 427 -4.47 -29.24 16.70
N LEU A 428 -4.95 -29.02 17.92
CA LEU A 428 -4.30 -29.52 19.15
C LEU A 428 -4.49 -31.03 19.34
N ASP A 429 -5.37 -31.66 18.55
CA ASP A 429 -5.54 -33.12 18.52
C ASP A 429 -4.42 -33.78 17.68
N THR A 430 -3.19 -33.75 18.21
CA THR A 430 -1.98 -34.37 17.64
C THR A 430 -1.10 -34.88 18.77
N ASP A 431 -0.32 -35.91 18.53
CA ASP A 431 0.62 -36.47 19.53
C ASP A 431 1.96 -35.72 19.59
N ASP A 432 2.27 -34.91 18.59
CA ASP A 432 3.51 -34.13 18.50
C ASP A 432 3.46 -32.89 19.39
N ALA A 433 4.26 -32.86 20.45
CA ALA A 433 4.32 -31.80 21.43
C ALA A 433 4.81 -30.46 20.84
N ASP A 434 5.73 -30.48 19.88
CA ASP A 434 6.26 -29.28 19.25
C ASP A 434 5.26 -28.69 18.23
N LEU A 435 4.49 -29.53 17.52
CA LEU A 435 3.36 -29.08 16.71
C LEU A 435 2.31 -28.40 17.58
N LYS A 436 1.90 -29.02 18.72
CA LYS A 436 0.98 -28.39 19.69
C LYS A 436 1.49 -27.06 20.17
N THR A 437 2.78 -26.96 20.45
CA THR A 437 3.44 -25.73 20.88
C THR A 437 3.27 -24.64 19.80
N GLY A 438 3.51 -24.98 18.53
CA GLY A 438 3.32 -24.05 17.41
C GLY A 438 1.88 -23.54 17.29
N VAL A 439 0.90 -24.43 17.43
CA VAL A 439 -0.53 -24.04 17.44
C VAL A 439 -0.85 -23.14 18.61
N ASN A 440 -0.42 -23.48 19.82
CA ASN A 440 -0.67 -22.68 21.04
C ASN A 440 -0.04 -21.28 20.97
N ILE A 441 1.12 -21.13 20.33
CA ILE A 441 1.73 -19.81 20.08
C ILE A 441 0.78 -18.91 19.29
N VAL A 442 0.18 -19.45 18.23
CA VAL A 442 -0.77 -18.70 17.39
C VAL A 442 -2.05 -18.37 18.17
N VAL A 443 -2.64 -19.34 18.88
CA VAL A 443 -3.84 -19.11 19.73
C VAL A 443 -3.62 -17.94 20.69
N LYS A 444 -2.48 -17.91 21.37
CA LYS A 444 -2.16 -16.80 22.29
C LYS A 444 -1.90 -15.48 21.58
N ALA A 445 -1.24 -15.51 20.42
CA ALA A 445 -0.90 -14.31 19.69
C ALA A 445 -2.13 -13.60 19.10
N ILE A 446 -3.12 -14.35 18.63
CA ILE A 446 -4.35 -13.77 18.04
C ILE A 446 -5.29 -13.12 19.07
N GLU A 447 -5.05 -13.32 20.38
CA GLU A 447 -5.72 -12.57 21.45
C GLU A 447 -5.14 -11.14 21.64
N GLU A 448 -3.88 -10.92 21.28
CA GLU A 448 -3.17 -9.67 21.60
C GLU A 448 -3.78 -8.41 20.96
N PRO A 449 -4.37 -8.40 19.78
CA PRO A 449 -5.04 -7.21 19.25
C PRO A 449 -6.13 -6.69 20.17
N VAL A 450 -7.04 -7.53 20.65
CA VAL A 450 -8.08 -7.14 21.62
C VAL A 450 -7.46 -6.70 22.93
N ARG A 451 -6.45 -7.42 23.43
CA ARG A 451 -5.74 -7.07 24.67
C ARG A 451 -5.07 -5.70 24.56
N GLN A 452 -4.46 -5.40 23.40
CA GLN A 452 -3.78 -4.11 23.21
C GLN A 452 -4.77 -2.95 23.09
N ILE A 453 -5.89 -3.13 22.38
CA ILE A 453 -6.94 -2.11 22.30
C ILE A 453 -7.49 -1.82 23.71
N ALA A 454 -7.71 -2.86 24.52
CA ALA A 454 -8.12 -2.69 25.93
C ALA A 454 -7.09 -1.90 26.75
N ARG A 455 -5.79 -2.25 26.64
CA ARG A 455 -4.71 -1.51 27.32
C ARG A 455 -4.67 -0.04 26.91
N ASN A 456 -4.81 0.25 25.61
CA ASN A 456 -4.85 1.63 25.11
C ASN A 456 -6.09 2.39 25.62
N ALA A 457 -7.17 1.67 25.93
CA ALA A 457 -8.37 2.23 26.54
C ALA A 457 -8.31 2.32 28.09
N GLY A 458 -7.24 1.81 28.71
CA GLY A 458 -7.11 1.78 30.17
C GLY A 458 -7.92 0.66 30.83
N LEU A 459 -8.28 -0.39 30.08
CA LEU A 459 -9.10 -1.52 30.53
C LEU A 459 -8.27 -2.82 30.64
N GLU A 460 -8.78 -3.79 31.44
CA GLU A 460 -8.15 -5.10 31.59
C GLU A 460 -8.56 -6.04 30.45
N GLY A 461 -7.64 -6.22 29.50
CA GLY A 461 -7.87 -6.99 28.28
C GLY A 461 -8.13 -8.47 28.51
N SER A 462 -7.58 -9.06 29.59
CA SER A 462 -7.76 -10.48 29.91
C SER A 462 -9.22 -10.82 30.23
N VAL A 463 -9.91 -9.93 30.92
CA VAL A 463 -11.33 -10.09 31.26
C VAL A 463 -12.19 -10.02 30.00
N ILE A 464 -11.90 -9.05 29.13
CA ILE A 464 -12.67 -8.84 27.90
C ILE A 464 -12.49 -10.01 26.93
N VAL A 465 -11.25 -10.46 26.70
CA VAL A 465 -10.95 -11.61 25.84
C VAL A 465 -11.65 -12.88 26.38
N ASN A 466 -11.53 -13.15 27.67
CA ASN A 466 -12.15 -14.33 28.30
C ASN A 466 -13.67 -14.33 28.15
N GLU A 467 -14.32 -13.18 28.33
CA GLU A 467 -15.79 -13.07 28.15
C GLU A 467 -16.19 -13.33 26.69
N ILE A 468 -15.46 -12.77 25.72
CA ILE A 468 -15.76 -12.96 24.28
C ILE A 468 -15.56 -14.42 23.86
N VAL A 469 -14.45 -15.04 24.27
CA VAL A 469 -14.13 -16.43 23.93
C VAL A 469 -15.13 -17.40 24.59
N ASN A 470 -15.44 -17.22 25.87
CA ASN A 470 -16.37 -18.09 26.59
C ASN A 470 -17.80 -17.99 26.03
N LYS A 471 -18.21 -16.80 25.56
CA LYS A 471 -19.52 -16.63 24.94
C LYS A 471 -19.63 -17.38 23.64
N ASN A 472 -18.52 -17.62 22.95
CA ASN A 472 -18.40 -18.36 21.67
C ASN A 472 -19.49 -18.00 20.66
N LYS A 473 -19.84 -16.72 20.58
CA LYS A 473 -20.87 -16.19 19.67
C LYS A 473 -20.21 -15.33 18.60
N LYS A 474 -20.35 -15.75 17.33
CA LYS A 474 -19.82 -15.00 16.18
C LYS A 474 -20.30 -13.54 16.20
N GLY A 475 -19.35 -12.61 16.04
CA GLY A 475 -19.63 -11.18 16.04
C GLY A 475 -19.93 -10.56 17.41
N TYR A 476 -19.93 -11.32 18.51
CA TYR A 476 -19.99 -10.77 19.85
C TYR A 476 -18.63 -10.21 20.24
N GLY A 477 -18.59 -8.93 20.63
CA GLY A 477 -17.34 -8.24 20.95
C GLY A 477 -17.55 -7.09 21.93
N PHE A 478 -16.52 -6.27 22.10
CA PHE A 478 -16.52 -5.14 23.02
C PHE A 478 -16.28 -3.84 22.26
N ASP A 479 -17.19 -2.88 22.40
CA ASP A 479 -17.04 -1.52 21.89
C ASP A 479 -16.21 -0.70 22.89
N PHE A 480 -14.94 -0.49 22.58
CA PHE A 480 -14.00 0.25 23.43
C PHE A 480 -14.26 1.76 23.50
N SER A 481 -15.07 2.30 22.59
CA SER A 481 -15.47 3.72 22.63
C SER A 481 -16.55 3.95 23.68
N LYS A 482 -17.50 3.01 23.82
CA LYS A 482 -18.65 3.07 24.73
C LYS A 482 -18.51 2.19 25.96
N GLU A 483 -17.49 1.34 26.00
CA GLU A 483 -17.18 0.38 27.07
C GLU A 483 -18.35 -0.60 27.34
N GLU A 484 -18.94 -1.13 26.26
CA GLU A 484 -20.05 -2.08 26.31
C GLU A 484 -19.84 -3.31 25.43
N TYR A 485 -20.38 -4.47 25.85
CA TYR A 485 -20.41 -5.66 25.00
C TYR A 485 -21.55 -5.56 24.00
N VAL A 486 -21.22 -5.80 22.71
CA VAL A 486 -22.15 -5.58 21.60
C VAL A 486 -22.05 -6.66 20.54
N ASP A 487 -23.02 -6.69 19.65
CA ASP A 487 -22.93 -7.36 18.36
C ASP A 487 -22.22 -6.40 17.39
N MET A 488 -20.98 -6.73 17.01
CA MET A 488 -20.10 -5.89 16.19
C MET A 488 -20.71 -5.58 14.84
N PHE A 489 -21.36 -6.57 14.20
CA PHE A 489 -22.01 -6.36 12.89
C PHE A 489 -23.18 -5.37 13.00
N LYS A 490 -24.03 -5.50 14.03
CA LYS A 490 -25.16 -4.58 14.21
C LYS A 490 -24.72 -3.16 14.56
N LYS A 491 -23.63 -3.02 15.30
CA LYS A 491 -23.04 -1.71 15.65
C LYS A 491 -22.23 -1.12 14.49
N GLY A 492 -21.94 -1.92 13.48
CA GLY A 492 -21.15 -1.51 12.34
C GLY A 492 -19.64 -1.47 12.61
N ILE A 493 -19.15 -2.04 13.72
CA ILE A 493 -17.71 -2.14 14.02
C ILE A 493 -17.15 -3.32 13.24
N LEU A 494 -16.61 -3.03 12.05
CA LEU A 494 -16.22 -4.01 11.05
C LEU A 494 -14.78 -3.77 10.59
N ASP A 495 -14.05 -4.85 10.34
CA ASP A 495 -12.76 -4.81 9.69
C ASP A 495 -12.83 -5.56 8.34
N PRO A 496 -12.09 -5.15 7.31
CA PRO A 496 -11.99 -5.92 6.07
C PRO A 496 -11.34 -7.27 6.33
N ALA A 497 -11.92 -8.34 5.77
CA ALA A 497 -11.38 -9.68 5.92
C ALA A 497 -9.96 -9.81 5.36
N LYS A 498 -9.70 -9.16 4.22
CA LYS A 498 -8.39 -9.09 3.57
C LYS A 498 -7.33 -8.48 4.48
N VAL A 499 -7.66 -7.38 5.17
CA VAL A 499 -6.75 -6.70 6.13
C VAL A 499 -6.40 -7.63 7.28
N THR A 500 -7.42 -8.21 7.94
CA THR A 500 -7.23 -9.07 9.12
C THR A 500 -6.40 -10.32 8.82
N ARG A 501 -6.69 -11.02 7.69
CA ARG A 501 -5.94 -12.22 7.31
C ARG A 501 -4.52 -11.92 6.85
N SER A 502 -4.32 -10.84 6.07
CA SER A 502 -3.00 -10.46 5.58
C SER A 502 -2.07 -10.04 6.72
N ALA A 503 -2.61 -9.31 7.72
CA ALA A 503 -1.86 -8.95 8.92
C ALA A 503 -1.35 -10.21 9.66
N LEU A 504 -2.20 -11.23 9.84
CA LEU A 504 -1.80 -12.49 10.49
C LEU A 504 -0.78 -13.27 9.66
N GLN A 505 -0.99 -13.40 8.34
CA GLN A 505 -0.10 -14.15 7.45
C GLN A 505 1.28 -13.52 7.38
N ASN A 506 1.38 -12.21 7.21
CA ASN A 506 2.67 -11.51 7.12
C ASN A 506 3.41 -11.54 8.47
N ALA A 507 2.70 -11.34 9.57
CA ALA A 507 3.26 -11.45 10.91
C ALA A 507 3.85 -12.84 11.18
N ALA A 508 3.09 -13.89 10.86
CA ALA A 508 3.52 -15.28 11.08
C ALA A 508 4.69 -15.68 10.18
N SER A 509 4.73 -15.22 8.94
CA SER A 509 5.83 -15.47 8.01
C SER A 509 7.16 -15.00 8.59
N VAL A 510 7.22 -13.75 9.04
CA VAL A 510 8.45 -13.18 9.61
C VAL A 510 8.75 -13.79 10.98
N ALA A 511 7.75 -13.97 11.85
CA ALA A 511 7.95 -14.60 13.14
C ALA A 511 8.55 -16.02 13.01
N ALA A 512 8.08 -16.82 12.05
CA ALA A 512 8.60 -18.16 11.79
C ALA A 512 10.08 -18.14 11.35
N MET A 513 10.51 -17.14 10.60
CA MET A 513 11.92 -16.96 10.23
C MET A 513 12.76 -16.54 11.44
N VAL A 514 12.29 -15.61 12.24
CA VAL A 514 12.97 -15.16 13.46
C VAL A 514 13.18 -16.33 14.43
N LEU A 515 12.16 -17.17 14.63
CA LEU A 515 12.24 -18.33 15.55
C LEU A 515 13.22 -19.40 15.08
N THR A 516 13.49 -19.52 13.78
CA THR A 516 14.45 -20.47 13.20
C THR A 516 15.84 -19.88 13.01
N THR A 517 16.07 -18.62 13.39
CA THR A 517 17.36 -17.94 13.29
C THR A 517 18.25 -18.28 14.48
N GLU A 518 19.52 -18.63 14.21
CA GLU A 518 20.50 -19.01 15.22
C GLU A 518 21.73 -18.11 15.24
N SER A 519 21.99 -17.35 14.17
CA SER A 519 23.13 -16.43 14.10
C SER A 519 22.78 -15.14 13.37
N LEU A 520 23.40 -14.04 13.79
CA LEU A 520 23.32 -12.73 13.15
C LEU A 520 24.70 -12.29 12.71
N VAL A 521 24.77 -11.70 11.51
CA VAL A 521 26.02 -11.24 10.90
C VAL A 521 25.82 -9.79 10.46
N THR A 522 26.67 -8.89 10.95
CA THR A 522 26.67 -7.48 10.56
C THR A 522 28.06 -6.99 10.19
N ASP A 523 28.15 -5.87 9.51
CA ASP A 523 29.44 -5.20 9.29
C ASP A 523 29.93 -4.53 10.59
N ILE A 524 31.23 -4.58 10.81
CA ILE A 524 31.85 -3.78 11.89
C ILE A 524 31.86 -2.33 11.39
N PRO A 525 31.26 -1.37 12.12
CA PRO A 525 31.31 0.04 11.74
C PRO A 525 32.76 0.49 11.58
N ASP A 526 33.07 1.12 10.45
CA ASP A 526 34.36 1.75 10.22
C ASP A 526 34.20 3.27 10.31
N PRO A 527 34.54 3.90 11.44
CA PRO A 527 34.34 5.33 11.66
C PRO A 527 35.07 6.20 10.62
N GLN A 528 36.15 5.69 9.99
CA GLN A 528 36.89 6.42 8.97
C GLN A 528 36.17 6.31 7.60
N ALA A 529 35.64 5.15 7.26
CA ALA A 529 34.86 4.95 6.03
C ALA A 529 33.53 5.71 6.08
N ASP A 530 32.87 5.69 7.24
CA ASP A 530 31.59 6.40 7.46
C ASP A 530 31.79 7.91 7.42
N ALA A 531 32.87 8.45 8.03
CA ALA A 531 33.23 9.85 7.94
C ALA A 531 33.62 10.29 6.52
N ALA A 532 34.31 9.43 5.76
CA ALA A 532 34.66 9.68 4.37
C ALA A 532 33.41 9.67 3.45
N ALA A 533 32.47 8.75 3.69
CA ALA A 533 31.21 8.69 2.96
C ALA A 533 30.32 9.92 3.27
N ALA A 534 30.24 10.33 4.53
CA ALA A 534 29.55 11.55 4.95
C ALA A 534 30.17 12.82 4.35
N ALA A 535 31.50 12.90 4.30
CA ALA A 535 32.23 14.01 3.69
C ALA A 535 32.04 14.05 2.17
N ALA A 536 32.01 12.90 1.50
CA ALA A 536 31.72 12.79 0.06
C ALA A 536 30.26 13.20 -0.28
N MET A 537 29.29 12.83 0.56
CA MET A 537 27.89 13.28 0.42
C MET A 537 27.76 14.80 0.68
N ALA A 538 28.46 15.34 1.67
CA ALA A 538 28.47 16.77 1.94
C ALA A 538 29.12 17.58 0.81
N GLN A 539 30.16 17.07 0.16
CA GLN A 539 30.76 17.68 -1.03
C GLN A 539 29.89 17.59 -2.29
N SER A 540 29.08 16.52 -2.43
CA SER A 540 28.14 16.40 -3.55
C SER A 540 26.86 17.23 -3.36
N GLY A 541 26.48 17.54 -2.10
CA GLY A 541 25.33 18.37 -1.75
C GLY A 541 25.62 19.89 -1.68
N GLY A 542 26.86 20.32 -1.88
CA GLY A 542 27.28 21.70 -1.78
C GLY A 542 27.32 22.50 -3.09
N MET A 543 26.62 22.02 -4.13
CA MET A 543 26.50 22.71 -5.41
C MET A 543 25.01 22.89 -5.77
N TYR A 544 24.30 23.64 -4.94
CA TYR A 544 23.03 24.29 -5.27
C TYR A 544 22.91 25.60 -4.50
#